data_d57f08e08895b0cd9f777076e888121f
#
_entry.id   d57f08e08895b0cd9f777076e888121f
#
_cell.length_a   1.000
_cell.length_b   1.000
_cell.length_c   1.000
_cell.angle_alpha   90.00
_cell.angle_beta   90.00
_cell.angle_gamma   90.00
#
_symmetry.space_group_name_H-M   'P 1'
#
loop_
_entity.id
_entity.type
_entity.pdbx_description
1 polymer ?
#
loop_
_entity_poly.entity_id
_entity_poly.type
_entity_poly.pdbx_seq_one_letter_code
_entity_poly.pdbx_strand_id
1 'polypeptide(L)'
;PAMIFPEVLQKAQAELTNWLGQGVSVMEVSHRGKYFMELIAQAEKDLREVYHIPDNYRVLFLQGGARGQFAALPMNLIGEKGKALYLNSGHWSATAAKEARNFAEIDEITIVENGDHTRITNLDFSDIAEQYDYVHYCPNETISGVEIFDVPNVGNAVLVADMSSNVLSREIDISKFGVIYAGAQKNLGPAGITLVIIRDDLIGHARQATPSIWNYATQRDADSMINTPPTFAWYLCSLVFKHIQAIGGLKEIAKRNAVKAQTLYDYIDSSKLYRNV
;
A
#
# COMPACT_ATOMS: atom_id res chain seq x y z
N PRO A 1 1.57 10.74 -8.09
CA PRO A 1 1.97 11.39 -6.85
C PRO A 1 0.81 12.21 -6.27
N ALA A 2 0.89 12.51 -4.96
CA ALA A 2 0.00 13.43 -4.28
C ALA A 2 0.83 14.51 -3.58
N MET A 3 0.17 15.57 -3.12
CA MET A 3 0.83 16.61 -2.34
C MET A 3 1.19 16.05 -0.95
N ILE A 4 2.44 16.27 -0.56
CA ILE A 4 2.88 16.05 0.82
C ILE A 4 2.40 17.24 1.67
N PHE A 5 2.06 17.01 2.92
CA PHE A 5 1.63 18.07 3.83
C PHE A 5 2.69 19.17 3.93
N PRO A 6 2.30 20.45 3.81
CA PRO A 6 3.26 21.57 3.88
C PRO A 6 4.12 21.54 5.14
N GLU A 7 3.56 21.16 6.29
CA GLU A 7 4.25 21.08 7.57
C GLU A 7 5.36 20.02 7.57
N VAL A 8 5.12 18.90 6.88
CA VAL A 8 6.11 17.84 6.68
C VAL A 8 7.27 18.35 5.84
N LEU A 9 6.99 19.06 4.73
CA LEU A 9 8.02 19.63 3.86
C LEU A 9 8.81 20.73 4.58
N GLN A 10 8.16 21.60 5.35
CA GLN A 10 8.82 22.63 6.15
C GLN A 10 9.77 22.03 7.19
N LYS A 11 9.33 20.96 7.88
CA LYS A 11 10.18 20.24 8.82
C LYS A 11 11.38 19.61 8.12
N ALA A 12 11.19 18.96 7.00
CA ALA A 12 12.25 18.36 6.21
C ALA A 12 13.24 19.42 5.68
N GLN A 13 12.76 20.58 5.24
CA GLN A 13 13.59 21.70 4.82
C GLN A 13 14.45 22.23 5.96
N ALA A 14 13.88 22.39 7.14
CA ALA A 14 14.62 22.87 8.32
C ALA A 14 15.73 21.91 8.77
N GLU A 15 15.55 20.61 8.55
CA GLU A 15 16.49 19.56 8.94
C GLU A 15 17.41 19.10 7.79
N LEU A 16 17.27 19.66 6.58
CA LEU A 16 17.91 19.14 5.37
C LEU A 16 19.44 19.06 5.46
N THR A 17 20.09 20.03 6.11
CA THR A 17 21.54 20.10 6.27
C THR A 17 22.02 19.86 7.70
N ASN A 18 21.11 19.69 8.64
CA ASN A 18 21.44 19.53 10.05
C ASN A 18 20.39 18.68 10.79
N TRP A 19 20.24 17.43 10.36
CA TRP A 19 19.27 16.51 10.96
C TRP A 19 19.67 16.17 12.40
N LEU A 20 18.74 16.36 13.33
CA LEU A 20 18.94 16.16 14.78
C LEU A 20 20.15 16.94 15.36
N GLY A 21 20.55 18.04 14.75
CA GLY A 21 21.69 18.83 15.24
C GLY A 21 23.07 18.23 14.97
N GLN A 22 23.17 17.23 14.08
CA GLN A 22 24.42 16.51 13.82
C GLN A 22 25.30 17.15 12.75
N GLY A 23 24.87 18.25 12.13
CA GLY A 23 25.62 18.95 11.07
C GLY A 23 25.63 18.24 9.72
N VAL A 24 24.82 17.18 9.55
CA VAL A 24 24.66 16.41 8.32
C VAL A 24 23.19 16.14 8.02
N SER A 25 22.88 15.85 6.76
CA SER A 25 21.55 15.43 6.33
C SER A 25 21.25 13.99 6.74
N VAL A 26 19.97 13.64 6.89
CA VAL A 26 19.52 12.23 6.99
C VAL A 26 19.96 11.40 5.78
N MET A 27 20.20 12.02 4.61
CA MET A 27 20.72 11.35 3.41
C MET A 27 22.18 10.91 3.53
N GLU A 28 22.94 11.54 4.45
CA GLU A 28 24.38 11.35 4.60
C GLU A 28 24.74 10.42 5.76
N VAL A 29 23.78 10.10 6.63
CA VAL A 29 24.01 9.18 7.76
C VAL A 29 23.96 7.73 7.30
N SER A 30 24.71 6.86 7.99
CA SER A 30 24.60 5.43 7.79
C SER A 30 23.20 4.93 8.18
N HIS A 31 22.56 4.18 7.28
CA HIS A 31 21.29 3.53 7.58
C HIS A 31 21.38 2.48 8.71
N ARG A 32 22.57 2.05 9.07
CA ARG A 32 22.87 1.17 10.23
C ARG A 32 23.31 1.97 11.47
N GLY A 33 23.38 3.29 11.38
CA GLY A 33 23.71 4.16 12.49
C GLY A 33 22.56 4.27 13.49
N LYS A 34 22.90 4.48 14.77
CA LYS A 34 21.95 4.52 15.88
C LYS A 34 20.72 5.40 15.59
N TYR A 35 20.92 6.61 15.15
CA TYR A 35 19.83 7.59 14.96
C TYR A 35 18.88 7.19 13.81
N PHE A 36 19.41 6.57 12.75
CA PHE A 36 18.56 6.10 11.67
C PHE A 36 17.79 4.85 12.09
N MET A 37 18.40 3.94 12.84
CA MET A 37 17.71 2.78 13.41
C MET A 37 16.57 3.21 14.37
N GLU A 38 16.80 4.23 15.18
CA GLU A 38 15.76 4.80 16.04
C GLU A 38 14.63 5.44 15.23
N LEU A 39 14.96 6.13 14.13
CA LEU A 39 13.98 6.72 13.21
C LEU A 39 13.04 5.65 12.64
N ILE A 40 13.60 4.57 12.09
CA ILE A 40 12.78 3.54 11.42
C ILE A 40 11.94 2.73 12.42
N ALA A 41 12.48 2.43 13.60
CA ALA A 41 11.72 1.78 14.66
C ALA A 41 10.53 2.65 15.12
N GLN A 42 10.75 3.95 15.25
CA GLN A 42 9.66 4.88 15.58
C GLN A 42 8.67 5.04 14.43
N ALA A 43 9.13 5.07 13.16
CA ALA A 43 8.26 5.15 12.00
C ALA A 43 7.32 3.93 11.88
N GLU A 44 7.83 2.73 12.13
CA GLU A 44 6.99 1.53 12.18
C GLU A 44 5.96 1.61 13.30
N LYS A 45 6.39 2.01 14.50
CA LYS A 45 5.48 2.18 15.64
C LYS A 45 4.38 3.19 15.33
N ASP A 46 4.73 4.35 14.80
CA ASP A 46 3.78 5.41 14.45
C ASP A 46 2.76 4.91 13.39
N LEU A 47 3.23 4.16 12.38
CA LEU A 47 2.36 3.58 11.36
C LEU A 47 1.41 2.52 11.96
N ARG A 48 1.91 1.65 12.85
CA ARG A 48 1.09 0.66 13.54
C ARG A 48 -0.01 1.31 14.36
N GLU A 49 0.30 2.38 15.07
CA GLU A 49 -0.67 3.15 15.85
C GLU A 49 -1.72 3.85 14.96
N VAL A 50 -1.28 4.51 13.88
CA VAL A 50 -2.15 5.22 12.93
C VAL A 50 -3.11 4.28 12.22
N TYR A 51 -2.63 3.10 11.83
CA TYR A 51 -3.38 2.17 10.97
C TYR A 51 -3.92 0.95 11.73
N HIS A 52 -3.75 0.94 13.07
CA HIS A 52 -4.20 -0.14 13.97
C HIS A 52 -3.74 -1.53 13.50
N ILE A 53 -2.45 -1.66 13.11
CA ILE A 53 -1.90 -2.90 12.56
C ILE A 53 -1.75 -3.93 13.70
N PRO A 54 -2.38 -5.12 13.60
CA PRO A 54 -2.26 -6.16 14.61
C PRO A 54 -0.83 -6.70 14.76
N ASP A 55 -0.49 -7.25 15.93
CA ASP A 55 0.86 -7.73 16.24
C ASP A 55 1.30 -8.94 15.40
N ASN A 56 0.35 -9.71 14.87
CA ASN A 56 0.60 -10.84 13.98
C ASN A 56 0.83 -10.44 12.51
N TYR A 57 1.11 -9.16 12.26
CA TYR A 57 1.52 -8.64 10.96
C TYR A 57 2.93 -8.08 10.99
N ARG A 58 3.68 -8.26 9.90
CA ARG A 58 4.95 -7.56 9.66
C ARG A 58 4.71 -6.35 8.77
N VAL A 59 5.46 -5.30 9.07
CA VAL A 59 5.52 -4.09 8.27
C VAL A 59 6.88 -4.05 7.59
N LEU A 60 6.89 -4.04 6.26
CA LEU A 60 8.11 -4.00 5.47
C LEU A 60 8.13 -2.69 4.65
N PHE A 61 9.27 -2.02 4.67
CA PHE A 61 9.52 -0.80 3.91
C PHE A 61 10.48 -1.12 2.75
N LEU A 62 9.91 -1.58 1.66
CA LEU A 62 10.64 -2.10 0.51
C LEU A 62 10.90 -1.02 -0.55
N GLN A 63 11.42 -1.44 -1.70
CA GLN A 63 11.71 -0.62 -2.88
C GLN A 63 10.97 -1.21 -4.09
N GLY A 64 11.00 -0.51 -5.23
CA GLY A 64 10.42 -1.02 -6.49
C GLY A 64 8.98 -0.59 -6.78
N GLY A 65 8.30 0.08 -5.84
CA GLY A 65 6.91 0.52 -6.00
C GLY A 65 5.92 -0.64 -6.08
N ALA A 66 4.66 -0.33 -6.37
CA ALA A 66 3.62 -1.35 -6.56
C ALA A 66 3.97 -2.34 -7.68
N ARG A 67 4.65 -1.91 -8.74
CA ARG A 67 5.07 -2.82 -9.82
C ARG A 67 6.04 -3.89 -9.33
N GLY A 68 6.94 -3.56 -8.42
CA GLY A 68 7.77 -4.56 -7.77
C GLY A 68 6.94 -5.60 -7.01
N GLN A 69 5.83 -5.17 -6.40
CA GLN A 69 4.93 -6.07 -5.68
C GLN A 69 4.07 -6.92 -6.62
N PHE A 70 3.74 -6.46 -7.83
CA PHE A 70 3.05 -7.30 -8.81
C PHE A 70 3.83 -8.58 -9.14
N ALA A 71 5.16 -8.50 -9.14
CA ALA A 71 6.05 -9.64 -9.30
C ALA A 71 6.30 -10.39 -7.97
N ALA A 72 6.58 -9.65 -6.89
CA ALA A 72 6.96 -10.24 -5.61
C ALA A 72 5.84 -11.09 -4.98
N LEU A 73 4.56 -10.66 -5.09
CA LEU A 73 3.42 -11.38 -4.53
C LEU A 73 3.34 -12.83 -5.01
N PRO A 74 3.25 -13.12 -6.32
CA PRO A 74 3.20 -14.51 -6.78
C PRO A 74 4.46 -15.31 -6.44
N MET A 75 5.63 -14.67 -6.36
CA MET A 75 6.87 -15.34 -5.94
C MET A 75 6.86 -15.77 -4.47
N ASN A 76 6.14 -15.06 -3.61
CA ASN A 76 6.09 -15.32 -2.17
C ASN A 76 4.84 -16.09 -1.73
N LEU A 77 3.70 -15.93 -2.42
CA LEU A 77 2.40 -16.39 -1.94
C LEU A 77 1.84 -17.59 -2.72
N ILE A 78 2.31 -17.85 -3.93
CA ILE A 78 1.84 -19.03 -4.67
C ILE A 78 2.40 -20.30 -4.03
N GLY A 79 1.48 -21.12 -3.52
CA GLY A 79 1.73 -22.34 -2.78
C GLY A 79 1.23 -23.59 -3.53
N GLU A 80 0.51 -24.44 -2.80
CA GLU A 80 0.08 -25.77 -3.28
C GLU A 80 -0.98 -25.71 -4.40
N LYS A 81 -1.83 -24.69 -4.39
CA LYS A 81 -2.89 -24.52 -5.40
C LYS A 81 -2.34 -24.07 -6.75
N GLY A 82 -1.17 -23.43 -6.76
CA GLY A 82 -0.42 -23.01 -7.94
C GLY A 82 -1.03 -21.83 -8.69
N LYS A 83 -2.15 -21.26 -8.21
CA LYS A 83 -2.89 -20.22 -8.92
C LYS A 83 -3.46 -19.14 -7.97
N ALA A 84 -3.72 -17.96 -8.54
CA ALA A 84 -4.36 -16.85 -7.84
C ALA A 84 -5.50 -16.25 -8.67
N LEU A 85 -6.46 -15.63 -7.97
CA LEU A 85 -7.57 -14.90 -8.57
C LEU A 85 -7.32 -13.40 -8.50
N TYR A 86 -7.49 -12.71 -9.61
CA TYR A 86 -7.42 -11.25 -9.69
C TYR A 86 -8.80 -10.67 -10.03
N LEU A 87 -9.29 -9.79 -9.15
CA LEU A 87 -10.52 -9.06 -9.36
C LEU A 87 -10.22 -7.81 -10.17
N ASN A 88 -10.62 -7.81 -11.45
CA ASN A 88 -10.33 -6.71 -12.37
C ASN A 88 -11.40 -5.62 -12.24
N SER A 89 -11.00 -4.48 -11.70
CA SER A 89 -11.81 -3.25 -11.62
C SER A 89 -11.31 -2.15 -12.56
N GLY A 90 -10.18 -2.35 -13.25
CA GLY A 90 -9.62 -1.35 -14.18
C GLY A 90 -8.16 -1.58 -14.54
N HIS A 91 -7.48 -0.50 -14.84
CA HIS A 91 -6.11 -0.54 -15.41
C HIS A 91 -5.08 -1.19 -14.47
N TRP A 92 -5.12 -0.85 -13.18
CA TRP A 92 -4.07 -1.30 -12.25
C TRP A 92 -4.24 -2.76 -11.86
N SER A 93 -5.46 -3.20 -11.61
CA SER A 93 -5.77 -4.62 -11.36
C SER A 93 -5.40 -5.49 -12.56
N ALA A 94 -5.77 -5.08 -13.80
CA ALA A 94 -5.38 -5.78 -15.03
C ALA A 94 -3.85 -5.80 -15.23
N THR A 95 -3.16 -4.70 -14.91
CA THR A 95 -1.70 -4.63 -15.01
C THR A 95 -1.03 -5.56 -13.99
N ALA A 96 -1.55 -5.63 -12.77
CA ALA A 96 -1.07 -6.55 -11.74
C ALA A 96 -1.26 -8.02 -12.15
N ALA A 97 -2.45 -8.37 -12.67
CA ALA A 97 -2.73 -9.71 -13.18
C ALA A 97 -1.79 -10.10 -14.33
N LYS A 98 -1.57 -9.17 -15.27
CA LYS A 98 -0.64 -9.38 -16.40
C LYS A 98 0.77 -9.68 -15.94
N GLU A 99 1.29 -8.95 -14.95
CA GLU A 99 2.65 -9.19 -14.42
C GLU A 99 2.72 -10.52 -13.69
N ALA A 100 1.73 -10.84 -12.86
CA ALA A 100 1.67 -12.07 -12.09
C ALA A 100 1.65 -13.34 -12.96
N ARG A 101 1.09 -13.28 -14.17
CA ARG A 101 1.11 -14.40 -15.15
C ARG A 101 2.51 -14.85 -15.56
N ASN A 102 3.52 -14.03 -15.37
CA ASN A 102 4.92 -14.45 -15.61
C ASN A 102 5.38 -15.47 -14.55
N PHE A 103 4.69 -15.59 -13.43
CA PHE A 103 5.13 -16.35 -12.27
C PHE A 103 4.15 -17.46 -11.85
N ALA A 104 2.86 -17.37 -12.23
CA ALA A 104 1.82 -18.30 -11.81
C ALA A 104 0.66 -18.37 -12.80
N GLU A 105 -0.21 -19.36 -12.62
CA GLU A 105 -1.53 -19.37 -13.24
C GLU A 105 -2.41 -18.32 -12.59
N ILE A 106 -3.00 -17.43 -13.39
CA ILE A 106 -3.81 -16.31 -12.93
C ILE A 106 -5.15 -16.32 -13.62
N ASP A 107 -6.20 -16.56 -12.83
CA ASP A 107 -7.58 -16.34 -13.23
C ASP A 107 -7.96 -14.87 -12.98
N GLU A 108 -8.80 -14.33 -13.82
CA GLU A 108 -9.22 -12.93 -13.76
C GLU A 108 -10.74 -12.82 -13.91
N ILE A 109 -11.38 -12.13 -12.97
CA ILE A 109 -12.82 -11.84 -12.99
C ILE A 109 -13.00 -10.33 -13.04
N THR A 110 -13.68 -9.85 -14.09
CA THR A 110 -14.08 -8.45 -14.20
C THR A 110 -15.23 -8.17 -13.23
N ILE A 111 -15.05 -7.18 -12.34
CA ILE A 111 -16.01 -6.80 -11.31
C ILE A 111 -16.68 -5.44 -11.56
N VAL A 112 -16.46 -4.85 -12.73
CA VAL A 112 -17.16 -3.64 -13.20
C VAL A 112 -18.22 -4.04 -14.22
N GLU A 113 -19.38 -3.40 -14.15
CA GLU A 113 -20.52 -3.75 -15.01
C GLU A 113 -20.25 -3.35 -16.46
N ASN A 114 -20.29 -4.33 -17.40
CA ASN A 114 -20.19 -4.14 -18.85
C ASN A 114 -18.98 -3.29 -19.33
N GLY A 115 -17.88 -3.27 -18.55
CA GLY A 115 -16.76 -2.37 -18.82
C GLY A 115 -17.06 -0.89 -18.52
N ASP A 116 -18.23 -0.61 -17.99
CA ASP A 116 -18.62 0.70 -17.47
C ASP A 116 -18.12 0.83 -16.04
N HIS A 117 -17.11 1.64 -15.84
CA HIS A 117 -16.48 1.86 -14.55
C HIS A 117 -17.34 2.67 -13.57
N THR A 118 -18.67 2.64 -13.69
CA THR A 118 -19.60 3.34 -12.79
C THR A 118 -20.21 2.44 -11.73
N ARG A 119 -20.14 1.12 -11.89
CA ARG A 119 -20.73 0.15 -10.94
C ARG A 119 -19.82 -1.05 -10.74
N ILE A 120 -19.75 -1.49 -9.47
CA ILE A 120 -19.18 -2.77 -9.08
C ILE A 120 -20.31 -3.82 -9.06
N THR A 121 -20.07 -4.98 -9.66
CA THR A 121 -21.11 -6.02 -9.81
C THR A 121 -21.28 -6.87 -8.56
N ASN A 122 -20.24 -7.60 -8.18
CA ASN A 122 -20.27 -8.52 -7.05
C ASN A 122 -18.96 -8.46 -6.28
N LEU A 123 -19.01 -8.57 -4.97
CA LEU A 123 -17.84 -8.64 -4.07
C LEU A 123 -17.87 -9.91 -3.18
N ASP A 124 -18.76 -10.87 -3.45
CA ASP A 124 -18.78 -12.16 -2.77
C ASP A 124 -18.20 -13.27 -3.67
N PHE A 125 -17.05 -13.78 -3.27
CA PHE A 125 -16.29 -14.83 -3.94
C PHE A 125 -15.99 -16.01 -2.99
N SER A 126 -16.70 -16.10 -1.86
CA SER A 126 -16.45 -17.09 -0.81
C SER A 126 -16.58 -18.54 -1.30
N ASP A 127 -17.39 -18.79 -2.33
CA ASP A 127 -17.63 -20.09 -2.92
C ASP A 127 -16.49 -20.59 -3.82
N ILE A 128 -15.70 -19.68 -4.40
CA ILE A 128 -14.62 -20.04 -5.36
C ILE A 128 -13.23 -19.69 -4.84
N ALA A 129 -13.12 -18.74 -3.91
CA ALA A 129 -11.83 -18.17 -3.47
C ALA A 129 -10.90 -19.23 -2.86
N GLU A 130 -11.43 -20.25 -2.20
CA GLU A 130 -10.61 -21.32 -1.60
C GLU A 130 -9.87 -22.20 -2.62
N GLN A 131 -10.18 -22.09 -3.91
CA GLN A 131 -9.45 -22.75 -4.98
C GLN A 131 -8.12 -22.07 -5.32
N TYR A 132 -7.87 -20.87 -4.78
CA TYR A 132 -6.71 -20.02 -5.05
C TYR A 132 -5.82 -19.88 -3.83
N ASP A 133 -4.51 -19.70 -4.04
CA ASP A 133 -3.56 -19.39 -2.97
C ASP A 133 -3.82 -17.99 -2.40
N TYR A 134 -4.26 -17.06 -3.24
CA TYR A 134 -4.73 -15.74 -2.82
C TYR A 134 -5.70 -15.11 -3.84
N VAL A 135 -6.46 -14.13 -3.37
CA VAL A 135 -7.30 -13.24 -4.19
C VAL A 135 -6.72 -11.84 -4.13
N HIS A 136 -6.52 -11.22 -5.27
CA HIS A 136 -5.96 -9.86 -5.39
C HIS A 136 -7.00 -8.88 -5.91
N TYR A 137 -7.03 -7.65 -5.36
CA TYR A 137 -7.83 -6.56 -5.90
C TYR A 137 -7.16 -5.19 -5.70
N CYS A 138 -7.60 -4.20 -6.48
CA CYS A 138 -7.25 -2.80 -6.32
C CYS A 138 -8.47 -2.04 -5.80
N PRO A 139 -8.52 -1.64 -4.51
CA PRO A 139 -9.68 -0.92 -3.98
C PRO A 139 -9.87 0.48 -4.57
N ASN A 140 -8.88 1.04 -5.28
CA ASN A 140 -9.02 2.35 -5.92
C ASN A 140 -8.28 2.42 -7.26
N GLU A 141 -9.05 2.39 -8.35
CA GLU A 141 -8.57 2.51 -9.73
C GLU A 141 -8.54 3.98 -10.15
N THR A 142 -7.37 4.59 -10.06
CA THR A 142 -7.20 6.05 -10.23
C THR A 142 -7.34 6.55 -11.67
N ILE A 143 -7.30 5.67 -12.67
CA ILE A 143 -7.48 6.05 -14.08
C ILE A 143 -8.97 6.16 -14.42
N SER A 144 -9.76 5.19 -14.01
CA SER A 144 -11.20 5.16 -14.26
C SER A 144 -12.04 5.84 -13.17
N GLY A 145 -11.43 6.14 -12.02
CA GLY A 145 -12.11 6.79 -10.89
C GLY A 145 -12.98 5.86 -10.05
N VAL A 146 -12.77 4.54 -10.16
CA VAL A 146 -13.52 3.55 -9.38
C VAL A 146 -12.88 3.36 -8.01
N GLU A 147 -13.61 3.59 -6.94
CA GLU A 147 -13.22 3.22 -5.58
C GLU A 147 -14.19 2.19 -4.99
N ILE A 148 -13.64 1.12 -4.42
CA ILE A 148 -14.35 0.01 -3.79
C ILE A 148 -14.23 0.20 -2.28
N PHE A 149 -15.32 0.59 -1.62
CA PHE A 149 -15.34 0.86 -0.18
C PHE A 149 -15.48 -0.43 0.63
N ASP A 150 -16.24 -1.38 0.12
CA ASP A 150 -16.46 -2.67 0.78
C ASP A 150 -15.30 -3.62 0.50
N VAL A 151 -14.93 -4.40 1.51
CA VAL A 151 -13.90 -5.42 1.36
C VAL A 151 -14.53 -6.67 0.71
N PRO A 152 -13.95 -7.22 -0.37
CA PRO A 152 -14.45 -8.45 -0.97
C PRO A 152 -14.51 -9.59 0.05
N ASN A 153 -15.63 -10.34 0.03
CA ASN A 153 -15.75 -11.56 0.80
C ASN A 153 -15.07 -12.70 0.04
N VAL A 154 -13.99 -13.19 0.59
CA VAL A 154 -13.20 -14.31 0.02
C VAL A 154 -13.19 -15.54 0.94
N GLY A 155 -14.14 -15.63 1.88
CA GLY A 155 -14.17 -16.69 2.87
C GLY A 155 -12.86 -16.78 3.66
N ASN A 156 -12.23 -17.96 3.67
CA ASN A 156 -10.96 -18.19 4.36
C ASN A 156 -9.72 -17.97 3.46
N ALA A 157 -9.89 -17.58 2.21
CA ALA A 157 -8.77 -17.34 1.31
C ALA A 157 -7.98 -16.09 1.71
N VAL A 158 -6.72 -16.02 1.29
CA VAL A 158 -5.85 -14.87 1.53
C VAL A 158 -6.27 -13.71 0.62
N LEU A 159 -6.70 -12.59 1.20
CA LEU A 159 -7.00 -11.37 0.45
C LEU A 159 -5.78 -10.47 0.37
N VAL A 160 -5.43 -10.03 -0.84
CA VAL A 160 -4.31 -9.12 -1.13
C VAL A 160 -4.84 -7.83 -1.75
N ALA A 161 -4.41 -6.66 -1.24
CA ALA A 161 -4.87 -5.38 -1.73
C ALA A 161 -3.72 -4.45 -2.16
N ASP A 162 -3.83 -3.91 -3.40
CA ASP A 162 -3.04 -2.74 -3.82
C ASP A 162 -3.71 -1.45 -3.32
N MET A 163 -3.20 -0.93 -2.23
CA MET A 163 -3.70 0.33 -1.65
C MET A 163 -2.81 1.53 -1.98
N SER A 164 -2.04 1.49 -3.06
CA SER A 164 -1.11 2.59 -3.42
C SER A 164 -1.78 3.96 -3.48
N SER A 165 -3.07 4.03 -3.81
CA SER A 165 -3.76 5.31 -3.96
C SER A 165 -4.68 5.68 -2.79
N ASN A 166 -5.02 4.75 -1.90
CA ASN A 166 -5.95 5.01 -0.80
C ASN A 166 -5.46 4.52 0.58
N VAL A 167 -4.21 4.02 0.68
CA VAL A 167 -3.58 3.76 1.98
C VAL A 167 -3.60 5.02 2.84
N LEU A 168 -3.89 4.90 4.14
CA LEU A 168 -4.00 6.03 5.08
C LEU A 168 -5.05 7.10 4.70
N SER A 169 -5.99 6.82 3.81
CA SER A 169 -7.08 7.75 3.47
C SER A 169 -8.27 7.68 4.42
N ARG A 170 -8.43 6.55 5.08
CA ARG A 170 -9.48 6.23 6.06
C ARG A 170 -9.06 5.05 6.94
N GLU A 171 -9.81 4.83 8.02
CA GLU A 171 -9.67 3.61 8.83
C GLU A 171 -10.16 2.39 8.03
N ILE A 172 -9.45 1.28 8.16
CA ILE A 172 -9.83 -0.03 7.62
C ILE A 172 -9.51 -1.11 8.66
N ASP A 173 -10.17 -2.24 8.57
CA ASP A 173 -9.85 -3.41 9.37
C ASP A 173 -8.76 -4.24 8.68
N ILE A 174 -7.51 -4.07 9.14
CA ILE A 174 -6.34 -4.78 8.62
C ILE A 174 -6.49 -6.30 8.71
N SER A 175 -7.21 -6.80 9.71
CA SER A 175 -7.36 -8.24 9.95
C SER A 175 -8.08 -8.99 8.81
N LYS A 176 -8.80 -8.28 7.95
CA LYS A 176 -9.44 -8.84 6.76
C LYS A 176 -8.47 -9.17 5.61
N PHE A 177 -7.22 -8.74 5.72
CA PHE A 177 -6.25 -8.88 4.65
C PHE A 177 -5.11 -9.82 5.07
N GLY A 178 -4.66 -10.66 4.14
CA GLY A 178 -3.37 -11.34 4.29
C GLY A 178 -2.21 -10.42 3.96
N VAL A 179 -2.37 -9.59 2.91
CA VAL A 179 -1.36 -8.61 2.49
C VAL A 179 -2.02 -7.31 2.03
N ILE A 180 -1.48 -6.20 2.49
CA ILE A 180 -1.72 -4.87 1.93
C ILE A 180 -0.38 -4.34 1.44
N TYR A 181 -0.34 -3.79 0.23
CA TYR A 181 0.86 -3.08 -0.23
C TYR A 181 0.52 -1.73 -0.84
N ALA A 182 1.48 -0.82 -0.83
CA ALA A 182 1.31 0.52 -1.36
C ALA A 182 2.64 1.16 -1.76
N GLY A 183 2.70 1.73 -2.97
CA GLY A 183 3.75 2.67 -3.33
C GLY A 183 3.60 3.98 -2.57
N ALA A 184 4.68 4.52 -2.02
CA ALA A 184 4.61 5.68 -1.12
C ALA A 184 4.26 7.02 -1.82
N GLN A 185 4.47 7.13 -3.13
CA GLN A 185 4.39 8.38 -3.91
C GLN A 185 3.03 9.10 -3.89
N LYS A 186 2.06 8.57 -3.19
CA LYS A 186 0.73 9.19 -2.99
C LYS A 186 0.57 9.60 -1.53
N ASN A 187 -0.15 8.84 -0.71
CA ASN A 187 -0.49 9.27 0.65
C ASN A 187 0.60 9.04 1.70
N LEU A 188 1.54 8.12 1.46
CA LEU A 188 2.58 7.78 2.44
C LEU A 188 3.73 8.80 2.46
N GLY A 189 4.06 9.40 1.30
CA GLY A 189 5.20 10.29 1.18
C GLY A 189 5.73 10.39 -0.26
N PRO A 190 7.05 10.55 -0.46
CA PRO A 190 7.65 10.59 -1.79
C PRO A 190 7.81 9.19 -2.39
N ALA A 191 8.12 9.14 -3.70
CA ALA A 191 8.55 7.90 -4.34
C ALA A 191 9.83 7.35 -3.68
N GLY A 192 9.99 6.02 -3.73
CA GLY A 192 11.18 5.30 -3.22
C GLY A 192 10.83 4.20 -2.23
N ILE A 193 9.90 4.42 -1.31
CA ILE A 193 9.39 3.40 -0.39
C ILE A 193 8.19 2.68 -1.00
N THR A 194 8.13 1.39 -0.73
CA THR A 194 6.97 0.52 -0.96
C THR A 194 6.60 -0.12 0.38
N LEU A 195 5.47 0.25 0.92
CA LEU A 195 4.93 -0.37 2.13
C LEU A 195 4.36 -1.74 1.80
N VAL A 196 4.67 -2.74 2.62
CA VAL A 196 4.00 -4.04 2.65
C VAL A 196 3.62 -4.35 4.09
N ILE A 197 2.34 -4.57 4.34
CA ILE A 197 1.79 -5.07 5.61
C ILE A 197 1.34 -6.50 5.33
N ILE A 198 1.98 -7.47 5.95
CA ILE A 198 1.77 -8.88 5.66
C ILE A 198 1.58 -9.69 6.94
N ARG A 199 0.62 -10.60 6.95
CA ARG A 199 0.38 -11.51 8.07
C ARG A 199 1.55 -12.49 8.22
N ASP A 200 1.98 -12.75 9.45
CA ASP A 200 3.18 -13.53 9.78
C ASP A 200 3.20 -14.93 9.16
N ASP A 201 2.05 -15.60 9.15
CA ASP A 201 1.89 -16.96 8.60
C ASP A 201 2.12 -17.05 7.08
N LEU A 202 2.10 -15.92 6.37
CA LEU A 202 2.33 -15.85 4.93
C LEU A 202 3.79 -15.62 4.56
N ILE A 203 4.68 -15.43 5.53
CA ILE A 203 6.11 -15.21 5.31
C ILE A 203 6.88 -16.53 5.40
N GLY A 204 7.80 -16.76 4.48
CA GLY A 204 8.65 -17.96 4.47
C GLY A 204 8.27 -18.98 3.38
N HIS A 205 7.29 -18.67 2.55
CA HIS A 205 6.81 -19.55 1.48
C HIS A 205 7.34 -19.16 0.09
N ALA A 206 8.32 -18.24 0.04
CA ALA A 206 8.91 -17.82 -1.22
C ALA A 206 9.51 -18.99 -2.00
N ARG A 207 9.27 -19.02 -3.30
CA ARG A 207 9.85 -20.01 -4.20
C ARG A 207 11.38 -19.93 -4.17
N GLN A 208 12.08 -21.05 -4.38
CA GLN A 208 13.54 -21.12 -4.35
C GLN A 208 14.22 -20.12 -5.33
N ALA A 209 13.60 -19.84 -6.48
CA ALA A 209 14.11 -18.90 -7.47
C ALA A 209 13.81 -17.42 -7.16
N THR A 210 13.15 -17.12 -6.03
CA THR A 210 12.82 -15.75 -5.66
C THR A 210 14.09 -14.97 -5.30
N PRO A 211 14.41 -13.87 -6.00
CA PRO A 211 15.54 -13.02 -5.65
C PRO A 211 15.43 -12.52 -4.20
N SER A 212 16.55 -12.45 -3.48
CA SER A 212 16.57 -12.04 -2.07
C SER A 212 15.89 -10.69 -1.82
N ILE A 213 16.00 -9.76 -2.77
CA ILE A 213 15.37 -8.43 -2.70
C ILE A 213 13.84 -8.51 -2.71
N TRP A 214 13.24 -9.53 -3.29
CA TRP A 214 11.81 -9.79 -3.38
C TRP A 214 11.30 -10.83 -2.37
N ASN A 215 12.20 -11.47 -1.60
CA ASN A 215 11.84 -12.48 -0.60
C ASN A 215 11.45 -11.80 0.71
N TYR A 216 10.18 -11.90 1.11
CA TYR A 216 9.66 -11.25 2.31
C TYR A 216 10.30 -11.76 3.61
N ALA A 217 10.70 -13.04 3.69
CA ALA A 217 11.43 -13.54 4.85
C ALA A 217 12.80 -12.88 4.98
N THR A 218 13.55 -12.80 3.87
CA THR A 218 14.85 -12.12 3.85
C THR A 218 14.74 -10.63 4.22
N GLN A 219 13.71 -9.97 3.74
CA GLN A 219 13.45 -8.56 4.07
C GLN A 219 13.06 -8.37 5.54
N ARG A 220 12.19 -9.24 6.07
CA ARG A 220 11.84 -9.24 7.50
C ARG A 220 13.07 -9.41 8.38
N ASP A 221 13.91 -10.40 8.08
CA ASP A 221 15.08 -10.75 8.90
C ASP A 221 16.18 -9.66 8.84
N ALA A 222 16.09 -8.76 7.86
CA ALA A 222 16.99 -7.63 7.68
C ALA A 222 16.34 -6.27 8.03
N ASP A 223 15.18 -6.25 8.73
CA ASP A 223 14.44 -5.03 9.05
C ASP A 223 14.21 -4.14 7.82
N SER A 224 13.87 -4.75 6.67
CA SER A 224 13.71 -4.10 5.36
C SER A 224 15.01 -3.49 4.78
N MET A 225 16.15 -3.77 5.35
CA MET A 225 17.46 -3.21 4.98
C MET A 225 18.47 -4.27 4.53
N ILE A 226 18.05 -5.16 3.64
CA ILE A 226 18.99 -6.09 2.98
C ILE A 226 20.09 -5.34 2.23
N ASN A 227 19.77 -4.15 1.73
CA ASN A 227 20.67 -3.15 1.17
C ASN A 227 20.31 -1.75 1.71
N THR A 228 21.08 -0.74 1.34
CA THR A 228 20.80 0.64 1.72
C THR A 228 19.42 1.08 1.22
N PRO A 229 18.50 1.46 2.11
CA PRO A 229 17.17 1.91 1.72
C PRO A 229 17.20 3.36 1.23
N PRO A 230 16.12 3.87 0.61
CA PRO A 230 15.97 5.28 0.29
C PRO A 230 15.71 6.09 1.57
N THR A 231 16.79 6.42 2.30
CA THR A 231 16.77 6.97 3.66
C THR A 231 15.93 8.24 3.78
N PHE A 232 16.08 9.16 2.82
CA PHE A 232 15.31 10.42 2.82
C PHE A 232 13.81 10.18 2.60
N ALA A 233 13.45 9.25 1.72
CA ALA A 233 12.05 8.90 1.49
C ALA A 233 11.44 8.26 2.74
N TRP A 234 12.17 7.39 3.43
CA TRP A 234 11.71 6.80 4.69
C TRP A 234 11.54 7.83 5.80
N TYR A 235 12.50 8.76 5.92
CA TYR A 235 12.40 9.90 6.84
C TYR A 235 11.13 10.73 6.56
N LEU A 236 10.84 11.07 5.30
CA LEU A 236 9.62 11.80 4.96
C LEU A 236 8.34 11.03 5.29
N CYS A 237 8.30 9.71 5.03
CA CYS A 237 7.18 8.86 5.44
C CYS A 237 6.99 8.91 6.97
N SER A 238 8.08 8.87 7.76
CA SER A 238 7.99 8.98 9.22
C SER A 238 7.38 10.31 9.68
N LEU A 239 7.71 11.39 9.02
CA LEU A 239 7.10 12.71 9.31
C LEU A 239 5.62 12.75 8.93
N VAL A 240 5.21 12.08 7.83
CA VAL A 240 3.79 11.95 7.44
C VAL A 240 3.01 11.19 8.51
N PHE A 241 3.52 10.07 9.03
CA PHE A 241 2.83 9.30 10.08
C PHE A 241 2.62 10.12 11.34
N LYS A 242 3.67 10.82 11.80
CA LYS A 242 3.58 11.74 12.96
C LYS A 242 2.60 12.89 12.72
N HIS A 243 2.60 13.46 11.51
CA HIS A 243 1.65 14.52 11.17
C HIS A 243 0.21 14.02 11.21
N ILE A 244 -0.08 12.84 10.67
CA ILE A 244 -1.41 12.23 10.70
C ILE A 244 -1.88 12.03 12.16
N GLN A 245 -1.01 11.52 13.04
CA GLN A 245 -1.33 11.41 14.47
C GLN A 245 -1.65 12.77 15.08
N ALA A 246 -0.82 13.78 14.82
CA ALA A 246 -0.94 15.13 15.39
C ALA A 246 -2.25 15.84 14.99
N ILE A 247 -2.75 15.60 13.79
CA ILE A 247 -3.99 16.24 13.30
C ILE A 247 -5.27 15.49 13.67
N GLY A 248 -5.20 14.38 14.39
CA GLY A 248 -6.36 13.61 14.86
C GLY A 248 -6.57 12.26 14.16
N GLY A 249 -5.53 11.71 13.50
CA GLY A 249 -5.53 10.37 12.92
C GLY A 249 -6.37 10.24 11.64
N LEU A 250 -6.66 8.99 11.28
CA LEU A 250 -7.34 8.68 10.02
C LEU A 250 -8.81 9.15 9.98
N LYS A 251 -9.45 9.33 11.12
CA LYS A 251 -10.82 9.91 11.19
C LYS A 251 -10.83 11.34 10.65
N GLU A 252 -9.86 12.14 11.06
CA GLU A 252 -9.72 13.51 10.54
C GLU A 252 -9.31 13.53 9.07
N ILE A 253 -8.42 12.64 8.64
CA ILE A 253 -8.05 12.50 7.23
C ILE A 253 -9.29 12.14 6.38
N ALA A 254 -10.06 11.14 6.79
CA ALA A 254 -11.28 10.74 6.08
C ALA A 254 -12.29 11.89 5.96
N LYS A 255 -12.49 12.66 7.04
CA LYS A 255 -13.35 13.86 7.03
C LYS A 255 -12.86 14.91 6.03
N ARG A 256 -11.55 15.22 6.01
CA ARG A 256 -10.96 16.17 5.05
C ARG A 256 -11.11 15.68 3.60
N ASN A 257 -10.91 14.39 3.37
CA ASN A 257 -11.09 13.77 2.06
C ASN A 257 -12.56 13.86 1.58
N ALA A 258 -13.51 13.57 2.45
CA ALA A 258 -14.94 13.71 2.15
C ALA A 258 -15.31 15.14 1.77
N VAL A 259 -14.82 16.15 2.51
CA VAL A 259 -15.07 17.56 2.18
C VAL A 259 -14.50 17.94 0.82
N LYS A 260 -13.27 17.50 0.51
CA LYS A 260 -12.64 17.76 -0.80
C LYS A 260 -13.43 17.13 -1.95
N ALA A 261 -13.84 15.87 -1.80
CA ALA A 261 -14.62 15.15 -2.80
C ALA A 261 -15.99 15.82 -3.00
N GLN A 262 -16.71 16.12 -1.92
CA GLN A 262 -18.02 16.77 -1.98
C GLN A 262 -17.94 18.13 -2.66
N THR A 263 -16.93 18.94 -2.34
CA THR A 263 -16.74 20.25 -2.98
C THR A 263 -16.62 20.12 -4.51
N LEU A 264 -15.90 19.10 -4.99
CA LEU A 264 -15.76 18.85 -6.43
C LEU A 264 -17.07 18.37 -7.06
N TYR A 265 -17.75 17.43 -6.40
CA TYR A 265 -19.02 16.88 -6.87
C TYR A 265 -20.11 17.96 -6.94
N ASP A 266 -20.26 18.78 -5.92
CA ASP A 266 -21.21 19.89 -5.90
C ASP A 266 -20.95 20.88 -7.04
N TYR A 267 -19.67 21.18 -7.32
CA TYR A 267 -19.29 22.04 -8.43
C TYR A 267 -19.67 21.42 -9.78
N ILE A 268 -19.37 20.13 -10.00
CA ILE A 268 -19.70 19.41 -11.22
C ILE A 268 -21.22 19.35 -11.41
N ASP A 269 -21.98 19.02 -10.35
CA ASP A 269 -23.44 18.90 -10.41
C ASP A 269 -24.15 20.26 -10.67
N SER A 270 -23.53 21.35 -10.24
CA SER A 270 -24.00 22.70 -10.56
C SER A 270 -23.62 23.17 -11.98
N SER A 271 -22.74 22.47 -12.65
CA SER A 271 -22.22 22.84 -13.98
C SER A 271 -23.20 22.47 -15.10
N LYS A 272 -23.22 23.29 -16.16
CA LYS A 272 -23.91 22.94 -17.41
C LYS A 272 -22.98 22.23 -18.41
N LEU A 273 -21.67 22.20 -18.13
CA LEU A 273 -20.63 21.65 -19.01
C LEU A 273 -20.16 20.26 -18.59
N TYR A 274 -20.19 19.98 -17.29
CA TYR A 274 -19.71 18.73 -16.71
C TYR A 274 -20.85 17.95 -16.08
N ARG A 275 -20.70 16.64 -16.03
CA ARG A 275 -21.64 15.72 -15.39
C ARG A 275 -20.86 14.63 -14.67
N ASN A 276 -21.22 14.33 -13.43
CA ASN A 276 -20.80 13.11 -12.75
C ASN A 276 -21.47 11.91 -13.42
N VAL A 277 -20.78 10.80 -13.52
CA VAL A 277 -21.24 9.52 -14.09
C VAL A 277 -21.46 8.49 -13.00
#